data_fc9a621ba6a3148c4aec86ea57aebdaf
#
_entry.id   fc9a621ba6a3148c4aec86ea57aebdaf
#
_cell.length_a   1.000
_cell.length_b   1.000
_cell.length_c   1.000
_cell.angle_alpha   90.00
_cell.angle_beta   90.00
_cell.angle_gamma   90.00
#
_symmetry.space_group_name_H-M   'P 1'
#
loop_
_entity.id
_entity.type
_entity.pdbx_description
1 polymer ?
#
loop_
_entity_poly.entity_id
_entity_poly.type
_entity_poly.pdbx_seq_one_letter_code
_entity_poly.pdbx_strand_id
1 'polypeptide(L)'
;MSKSPSKAQVNVRKHFSSSILLWMRTDQPRQTGMDHWKGPHSKIISATPGLQEYRQIHLAEVNPGLWPATPGVETDIPVERKIDGVAEVTFHSPLSPLLGRKQTRLAYKDEINVFRRTLLYAGLPNSSHWYEVAEPSGWQSGADQIS
;
A
#
# COMPACT_ATOMS: atom_id res chain seq x y z
N MET A 1 -41.71 -2.12 -15.25
CA MET A 1 -40.73 -1.04 -15.12
C MET A 1 -39.48 -1.60 -14.48
N SER A 2 -38.39 -1.68 -15.23
CA SER A 2 -37.08 -2.01 -14.64
C SER A 2 -36.58 -0.81 -13.87
N LYS A 3 -36.37 -0.97 -12.55
CA LYS A 3 -35.67 0.04 -11.76
C LYS A 3 -34.22 0.13 -12.27
N SER A 4 -33.80 1.32 -12.71
CA SER A 4 -32.39 1.57 -12.98
C SER A 4 -31.57 1.21 -11.73
N PRO A 5 -30.43 0.48 -11.89
CA PRO A 5 -29.57 0.25 -10.72
C PRO A 5 -29.18 1.61 -10.11
N SER A 6 -29.27 1.73 -8.80
CA SER A 6 -28.85 2.92 -8.09
C SER A 6 -27.36 3.17 -8.35
N LYS A 7 -27.01 4.39 -8.74
CA LYS A 7 -25.61 4.76 -8.93
C LYS A 7 -24.87 4.62 -7.61
N ALA A 8 -23.65 4.07 -7.66
CA ALA A 8 -22.77 4.04 -6.52
C ALA A 8 -22.49 5.46 -6.03
N GLN A 9 -22.55 5.67 -4.72
CA GLN A 9 -22.15 6.93 -4.10
C GLN A 9 -20.66 6.92 -3.85
N VAL A 10 -20.01 8.04 -4.11
CA VAL A 10 -18.58 8.22 -3.87
C VAL A 10 -18.37 9.24 -2.75
N ASN A 11 -17.70 8.79 -1.69
CA ASN A 11 -17.21 9.66 -0.63
C ASN A 11 -15.73 9.89 -0.82
N VAL A 12 -15.30 11.15 -0.73
CA VAL A 12 -13.89 11.52 -0.83
C VAL A 12 -13.41 11.94 0.56
N ARG A 13 -12.37 11.26 1.04
CA ARG A 13 -11.69 11.61 2.29
C ARG A 13 -10.27 12.06 2.00
N LYS A 14 -9.82 13.09 2.70
CA LYS A 14 -8.46 13.61 2.59
C LYS A 14 -7.61 13.04 3.73
N HIS A 15 -6.41 12.60 3.38
CA HIS A 15 -5.49 11.97 4.33
C HIS A 15 -4.08 12.54 4.17
N PHE A 16 -3.30 12.37 5.24
CA PHE A 16 -1.85 12.55 5.18
C PHE A 16 -1.20 11.16 5.06
N SER A 17 -0.91 10.78 3.83
CA SER A 17 -0.35 9.46 3.50
C SER A 17 0.96 9.58 2.75
N SER A 18 1.84 8.64 2.97
CA SER A 18 3.10 8.48 2.24
C SER A 18 3.21 7.06 1.71
N SER A 19 3.89 6.91 0.58
CA SER A 19 4.14 5.60 -0.03
C SER A 19 5.62 5.26 0.03
N ILE A 20 5.92 4.02 0.39
CA ILE A 20 7.27 3.50 0.43
C ILE A 20 7.38 2.39 -0.60
N LEU A 21 8.21 2.61 -1.62
CA LEU A 21 8.48 1.61 -2.63
C LEU A 21 9.56 0.65 -2.12
N LEU A 22 9.36 -0.65 -2.31
CA LEU A 22 10.16 -1.69 -1.69
C LEU A 22 10.70 -2.67 -2.73
N TRP A 23 11.99 -2.99 -2.59
CA TRP A 23 12.68 -4.03 -3.36
C TRP A 23 13.22 -5.07 -2.40
N MET A 24 12.81 -6.32 -2.58
CA MET A 24 13.28 -7.44 -1.75
C MET A 24 14.77 -7.74 -1.99
N ARG A 25 15.42 -8.29 -0.99
CA ARG A 25 16.78 -8.83 -1.14
C ARG A 25 16.78 -9.92 -2.20
N THR A 26 17.87 -9.95 -2.98
CA THR A 26 18.05 -10.94 -4.06
C THR A 26 18.96 -12.10 -3.66
N ASP A 27 19.59 -12.03 -2.49
CA ASP A 27 20.46 -13.08 -1.95
C ASP A 27 19.69 -14.14 -1.12
N GLN A 28 18.37 -14.08 -1.15
CA GLN A 28 17.46 -15.04 -0.53
C GLN A 28 16.22 -15.19 -1.42
N PRO A 29 15.43 -16.27 -1.27
CA PRO A 29 14.17 -16.37 -2.01
C PRO A 29 13.26 -15.18 -1.74
N ARG A 30 12.63 -14.64 -2.79
CA ARG A 30 11.73 -13.49 -2.69
C ARG A 30 10.63 -13.69 -1.64
N GLN A 31 10.08 -14.91 -1.56
CA GLN A 31 9.03 -15.23 -0.60
C GLN A 31 9.49 -15.10 0.85
N THR A 32 10.76 -15.38 1.13
CA THR A 32 11.33 -15.19 2.47
C THR A 32 11.23 -13.73 2.91
N GLY A 33 11.58 -12.79 2.02
CA GLY A 33 11.44 -11.36 2.28
C GLY A 33 9.98 -10.94 2.42
N MET A 34 9.11 -11.43 1.55
CA MET A 34 7.68 -11.13 1.60
C MET A 34 7.04 -11.59 2.92
N ASP A 35 7.41 -12.77 3.40
CA ASP A 35 6.91 -13.31 4.67
C ASP A 35 7.42 -12.52 5.87
N HIS A 36 8.69 -12.13 5.88
CA HIS A 36 9.27 -11.28 6.92
C HIS A 36 8.59 -9.90 6.96
N TRP A 37 8.37 -9.31 5.80
CA TRP A 37 7.68 -8.03 5.67
C TRP A 37 6.25 -8.11 6.21
N LYS A 38 5.51 -9.14 5.81
CA LYS A 38 4.14 -9.39 6.26
C LYS A 38 4.07 -9.67 7.76
N GLY A 39 5.02 -10.43 8.30
CA GLY A 39 5.05 -10.88 9.69
C GLY A 39 5.79 -9.91 10.63
N PRO A 40 7.07 -10.17 10.96
CA PRO A 40 7.80 -9.40 11.96
C PRO A 40 7.86 -7.90 11.68
N HIS A 41 8.13 -7.50 10.44
CA HIS A 41 8.27 -6.08 10.08
C HIS A 41 6.96 -5.31 10.23
N SER A 42 5.84 -5.89 9.85
CA SER A 42 4.53 -5.24 9.96
C SER A 42 4.15 -4.92 11.40
N LYS A 43 4.54 -5.78 12.34
CA LYS A 43 4.30 -5.57 13.77
C LYS A 43 5.04 -4.34 14.30
N ILE A 44 6.26 -4.12 13.80
CA ILE A 44 7.05 -2.96 14.19
C ILE A 44 6.37 -1.67 13.70
N ILE A 45 5.99 -1.62 12.42
CA ILE A 45 5.33 -0.44 11.84
C ILE A 45 3.98 -0.18 12.50
N SER A 46 3.17 -1.21 12.67
CA SER A 46 1.81 -1.08 13.23
C SER A 46 1.78 -0.56 14.66
N ALA A 47 2.90 -0.66 15.39
CA ALA A 47 3.03 -0.13 16.74
C ALA A 47 3.41 1.35 16.79
N THR A 48 3.52 2.03 15.65
CA THR A 48 3.95 3.44 15.56
C THR A 48 2.87 4.37 16.12
N PRO A 49 3.18 5.19 17.16
CA PRO A 49 2.25 6.18 17.66
C PRO A 49 1.86 7.20 16.59
N GLY A 50 0.59 7.59 16.56
CA GLY A 50 0.07 8.57 15.60
C GLY A 50 -0.25 8.01 14.21
N LEU A 51 0.02 6.73 13.99
CA LEU A 51 -0.34 6.02 12.77
C LEU A 51 -1.85 5.75 12.77
N GLN A 52 -2.52 6.18 11.72
CA GLN A 52 -3.95 5.93 11.52
C GLN A 52 -4.17 4.63 10.78
N GLU A 53 -3.37 4.36 9.75
CA GLU A 53 -3.49 3.18 8.92
C GLU A 53 -2.15 2.80 8.31
N TYR A 54 -1.93 1.50 8.22
CA TYR A 54 -0.79 0.91 7.53
C TYR A 54 -1.27 -0.13 6.55
N ARG A 55 -0.83 -0.02 5.31
CA ARG A 55 -1.17 -0.96 4.25
C ARG A 55 0.10 -1.55 3.64
N GLN A 56 0.04 -2.82 3.33
CA GLN A 56 1.05 -3.49 2.53
C GLN A 56 0.39 -3.99 1.24
N ILE A 57 0.93 -3.57 0.10
CA ILE A 57 0.50 -4.06 -1.20
C ILE A 57 1.59 -5.00 -1.71
N HIS A 58 1.30 -6.29 -1.65
CA HIS A 58 2.19 -7.35 -2.13
C HIS A 58 1.99 -7.50 -3.63
N LEU A 59 3.01 -7.14 -4.42
CA LEU A 59 2.91 -7.17 -5.87
C LEU A 59 3.30 -8.52 -6.44
N ALA A 60 2.63 -8.93 -7.51
CA ALA A 60 3.00 -10.11 -8.25
C ALA A 60 4.36 -9.90 -8.95
N GLU A 61 5.15 -10.95 -9.02
CA GLU A 61 6.43 -10.93 -9.71
C GLU A 61 6.26 -10.76 -11.22
N VAL A 62 5.17 -11.31 -11.77
CA VAL A 62 4.86 -11.24 -13.19
C VAL A 62 3.59 -10.44 -13.40
N ASN A 63 3.66 -9.47 -14.32
CA ASN A 63 2.48 -8.71 -14.72
C ASN A 63 1.66 -9.54 -15.71
N PRO A 64 0.38 -9.86 -15.40
CA PRO A 64 -0.47 -10.62 -16.32
C PRO A 64 -1.00 -9.83 -17.53
N GLY A 65 -0.58 -8.57 -17.72
CA GLY A 65 -1.00 -7.76 -18.85
C GLY A 65 -2.45 -7.27 -18.78
N LEU A 66 -2.98 -7.12 -17.58
CA LEU A 66 -4.36 -6.65 -17.37
C LEU A 66 -4.57 -5.16 -17.68
N TRP A 67 -3.49 -4.40 -17.72
CA TRP A 67 -3.56 -2.97 -18.04
C TRP A 67 -3.18 -2.76 -19.50
N PRO A 68 -4.09 -2.28 -20.34
CA PRO A 68 -3.82 -2.14 -21.79
C PRO A 68 -2.79 -1.03 -22.05
N ALA A 69 -2.00 -1.21 -23.11
CA ALA A 69 -1.08 -0.20 -23.57
C ALA A 69 -1.85 1.00 -24.14
N THR A 70 -1.38 2.20 -23.80
CA THR A 70 -1.91 3.46 -24.34
C THR A 70 -0.83 4.14 -25.17
N PRO A 71 -1.12 4.52 -26.45
CA PRO A 71 -0.14 5.22 -27.26
C PRO A 71 0.37 6.48 -26.56
N GLY A 72 1.71 6.65 -26.53
CA GLY A 72 2.35 7.77 -25.87
C GLY A 72 2.53 7.64 -24.36
N VAL A 73 2.09 6.55 -23.75
CA VAL A 73 2.26 6.28 -22.32
C VAL A 73 3.10 5.02 -22.15
N GLU A 74 4.20 5.13 -21.42
CA GLU A 74 5.03 3.96 -21.10
C GLU A 74 4.27 3.06 -20.11
N THR A 75 4.22 1.76 -20.40
CA THR A 75 3.55 0.75 -19.57
C THR A 75 4.51 -0.30 -19.03
N ASP A 76 5.79 -0.16 -19.29
CA ASP A 76 6.83 -1.08 -18.81
C ASP A 76 8.08 -0.31 -18.39
N ILE A 77 8.87 -0.93 -17.52
CA ILE A 77 10.12 -0.39 -17.01
C ILE A 77 11.18 -1.51 -16.98
N PRO A 78 12.49 -1.18 -16.92
CA PRO A 78 13.52 -2.17 -16.73
C PRO A 78 13.29 -3.04 -15.49
N VAL A 79 13.63 -4.33 -15.60
CA VAL A 79 13.41 -5.33 -14.54
C VAL A 79 14.00 -4.88 -13.20
N GLU A 80 15.19 -4.29 -13.21
CA GLU A 80 15.86 -3.82 -11.99
C GLU A 80 15.15 -2.67 -11.28
N ARG A 81 14.23 -2.01 -11.96
CA ARG A 81 13.38 -0.94 -11.40
C ARG A 81 12.04 -1.41 -10.90
N LYS A 82 11.66 -2.66 -11.21
CA LYS A 82 10.39 -3.21 -10.77
C LYS A 82 10.39 -3.41 -9.25
N ILE A 83 9.39 -2.84 -8.60
CA ILE A 83 9.21 -2.96 -7.15
C ILE A 83 8.55 -4.28 -6.81
N ASP A 84 8.81 -4.78 -5.60
CA ASP A 84 8.19 -5.99 -5.06
C ASP A 84 6.97 -5.68 -4.20
N GLY A 85 6.90 -4.48 -3.67
CA GLY A 85 5.79 -4.07 -2.84
C GLY A 85 5.71 -2.57 -2.63
N VAL A 86 4.56 -2.15 -2.13
CA VAL A 86 4.31 -0.78 -1.70
C VAL A 86 3.77 -0.80 -0.29
N ALA A 87 4.41 -0.08 0.62
CA ALA A 87 3.84 0.22 1.93
C ALA A 87 3.21 1.61 1.89
N GLU A 88 2.02 1.73 2.45
CA GLU A 88 1.36 3.02 2.61
C GLU A 88 1.16 3.28 4.10
N VAL A 89 1.58 4.46 4.54
CA VAL A 89 1.39 4.90 5.92
C VAL A 89 0.54 6.16 5.92
N THR A 90 -0.50 6.16 6.74
CA THR A 90 -1.41 7.28 6.91
C THR A 90 -1.34 7.72 8.37
N PHE A 91 -1.11 9.00 8.59
CA PHE A 91 -1.00 9.58 9.93
C PHE A 91 -2.22 10.45 10.25
N HIS A 92 -2.54 10.55 11.55
CA HIS A 92 -3.63 11.42 12.01
C HIS A 92 -3.35 12.89 11.77
N SER A 93 -2.07 13.31 11.81
CA SER A 93 -1.66 14.68 11.55
C SER A 93 -0.23 14.74 11.00
N PRO A 94 0.19 15.87 10.39
CA PRO A 94 1.57 16.05 9.93
C PRO A 94 2.61 15.98 11.05
N LEU A 95 2.24 16.19 12.31
CA LEU A 95 3.12 16.10 13.46
C LEU A 95 3.25 14.68 14.02
N SER A 96 2.35 13.78 13.67
CA SER A 96 2.34 12.40 14.15
C SER A 96 3.65 11.66 13.92
N PRO A 97 4.36 11.82 12.79
CA PRO A 97 5.65 11.15 12.59
C PRO A 97 6.69 11.45 13.67
N LEU A 98 6.63 12.61 14.30
CA LEU A 98 7.54 12.97 15.40
C LEU A 98 7.30 12.13 16.65
N LEU A 99 6.06 11.69 16.88
CA LEU A 99 5.70 10.85 18.02
C LEU A 99 6.20 9.41 17.84
N GLY A 100 6.40 8.98 16.61
CA GLY A 100 6.79 7.61 16.26
C GLY A 100 8.30 7.40 16.08
N ARG A 101 9.16 8.32 16.46
CA ARG A 101 10.61 8.27 16.18
C ARG A 101 11.28 6.98 16.66
N LYS A 102 10.96 6.53 17.87
CA LYS A 102 11.52 5.30 18.43
C LYS A 102 11.14 4.09 17.62
N GLN A 103 9.87 3.98 17.26
CA GLN A 103 9.34 2.86 16.49
C GLN A 103 9.87 2.87 15.05
N THR A 104 10.00 4.05 14.45
CA THR A 104 10.60 4.24 13.14
C THR A 104 12.06 3.75 13.10
N ARG A 105 12.83 4.01 14.16
CA ARG A 105 14.22 3.52 14.26
C ARG A 105 14.28 2.00 14.29
N LEU A 106 13.36 1.34 15.00
CA LEU A 106 13.27 -0.12 15.01
C LEU A 106 12.95 -0.67 13.63
N ALA A 107 12.04 -0.02 12.92
CA ALA A 107 11.71 -0.39 11.55
C ALA A 107 12.92 -0.28 10.61
N TYR A 108 13.67 0.81 10.70
CA TYR A 108 14.89 1.00 9.89
C TYR A 108 15.95 -0.08 10.16
N LYS A 109 16.12 -0.46 11.43
CA LYS A 109 17.05 -1.53 11.77
C LYS A 109 16.63 -2.89 11.20
N ASP A 110 15.35 -3.12 11.06
CA ASP A 110 14.82 -4.37 10.51
C ASP A 110 14.85 -4.41 8.97
N GLU A 111 14.90 -3.24 8.30
CA GLU A 111 14.86 -3.16 6.83
C GLU A 111 15.95 -4.00 6.16
N ILE A 112 17.15 -4.02 6.71
CA ILE A 112 18.28 -4.76 6.13
C ILE A 112 18.04 -6.27 6.05
N ASN A 113 17.14 -6.79 6.90
CA ASN A 113 16.76 -8.21 6.88
C ASN A 113 15.84 -8.56 5.73
N VAL A 114 15.18 -7.57 5.13
CA VAL A 114 14.11 -7.77 4.16
C VAL A 114 14.42 -7.18 2.80
N PHE A 115 14.95 -5.95 2.76
CA PHE A 115 15.02 -5.14 1.55
C PHE A 115 16.46 -4.88 1.11
N ARG A 116 16.65 -4.82 -0.20
CA ARG A 116 17.87 -4.25 -0.81
C ARG A 116 17.73 -2.76 -1.11
N ARG A 117 16.48 -2.26 -1.18
CA ARG A 117 16.19 -0.84 -1.45
C ARG A 117 14.82 -0.49 -0.91
N THR A 118 14.72 0.68 -0.32
CA THR A 118 13.46 1.31 0.07
C THR A 118 13.50 2.78 -0.36
N LEU A 119 12.41 3.29 -0.92
CA LEU A 119 12.26 4.69 -1.29
C LEU A 119 10.96 5.24 -0.74
N LEU A 120 11.07 6.23 0.12
CA LEU A 120 9.91 6.95 0.64
C LEU A 120 9.52 8.09 -0.31
N TYR A 121 8.26 8.09 -0.71
CA TYR A 121 7.63 9.25 -1.33
C TYR A 121 6.66 9.87 -0.34
N ALA A 122 7.07 11.00 0.25
CA ALA A 122 6.27 11.68 1.25
C ALA A 122 5.05 12.34 0.61
N GLY A 123 3.88 12.11 1.22
CA GLY A 123 2.67 12.83 0.84
C GLY A 123 2.66 14.26 1.37
N LEU A 124 1.91 15.12 0.71
CA LEU A 124 1.59 16.45 1.24
C LEU A 124 0.48 16.33 2.28
N PRO A 125 0.50 17.14 3.35
CA PRO A 125 -0.56 17.12 4.36
C PRO A 125 -1.95 17.34 3.73
N ASN A 126 -2.90 16.47 4.07
CA ASN A 126 -4.29 16.54 3.61
C ASN A 126 -4.46 16.55 2.08
N SER A 127 -3.51 15.98 1.33
CA SER A 127 -3.53 15.99 -0.14
C SER A 127 -3.67 14.61 -0.75
N SER A 128 -3.68 13.54 0.05
CA SER A 128 -4.05 12.21 -0.43
C SER A 128 -5.56 12.04 -0.37
N HIS A 129 -6.15 11.66 -1.48
CA HIS A 129 -7.60 11.56 -1.61
C HIS A 129 -8.00 10.10 -1.75
N TRP A 130 -8.82 9.62 -0.83
CA TRP A 130 -9.38 8.29 -0.89
C TRP A 130 -10.83 8.38 -1.35
N TYR A 131 -11.13 7.72 -2.46
CA TYR A 131 -12.45 7.67 -3.06
C TYR A 131 -13.11 6.38 -2.60
N GLU A 132 -13.95 6.46 -1.59
CA GLU A 132 -14.72 5.33 -1.09
C GLU A 132 -16.03 5.23 -1.86
N VAL A 133 -16.21 4.12 -2.56
CA VAL A 133 -17.40 3.86 -3.36
C VAL A 133 -18.30 2.94 -2.57
N ALA A 134 -19.50 3.43 -2.20
CA ALA A 134 -20.52 2.59 -1.59
C ALA A 134 -21.12 1.65 -2.64
N GLU A 135 -21.28 0.38 -2.27
CA GLU A 135 -21.94 -0.59 -3.13
C GLU A 135 -23.40 -0.22 -3.36
N PRO A 136 -23.93 -0.39 -4.58
CA PRO A 136 -25.36 -0.22 -4.83
C PRO A 136 -26.19 -1.14 -3.93
N SER A 137 -27.35 -0.65 -3.47
CA SER A 137 -28.24 -1.47 -2.62
C SER A 137 -28.68 -2.74 -3.33
N GLY A 138 -28.61 -3.86 -2.64
CA GLY A 138 -28.95 -5.19 -3.18
C GLY A 138 -27.76 -5.94 -3.76
N TRP A 139 -26.56 -5.36 -3.77
CA TRP A 139 -25.34 -6.06 -4.17
C TRP A 139 -24.66 -6.72 -2.95
N GLN A 140 -24.33 -7.99 -3.09
CA GLN A 140 -23.57 -8.70 -2.04
C GLN A 140 -22.13 -8.87 -2.50
N SER A 141 -21.18 -8.52 -1.61
CA SER A 141 -19.77 -8.70 -1.93
C SER A 141 -19.43 -10.19 -1.97
N GLY A 142 -18.59 -10.61 -2.93
CA GLY A 142 -18.16 -12.00 -3.05
C GLY A 142 -17.39 -12.51 -1.81
N ALA A 143 -16.94 -11.64 -0.93
CA ALA A 143 -16.25 -12.00 0.30
C ALA A 143 -17.17 -12.72 1.31
N ASP A 144 -18.47 -12.48 1.26
CA ASP A 144 -19.46 -13.12 2.14
C ASP A 144 -19.80 -14.55 1.70
N GLN A 145 -19.29 -15.00 0.57
CA GLN A 145 -19.55 -16.33 0.01
C GLN A 145 -18.43 -17.33 0.31
N ILE A 146 -17.33 -16.91 0.91
CA ILE A 146 -16.20 -17.78 1.28
C ILE A 146 -16.20 -17.94 2.80
N SER A 147 -17.11 -18.74 3.28
CA SER A 147 -17.10 -19.23 4.66
C SER A 147 -16.73 -20.71 4.69
#